data_704d87194f4c9d22fe3a40cc3746d884
#
_entry.id   704d87194f4c9d22fe3a40cc3746d884
#
_cell.length_a   1.000
_cell.length_b   1.000
_cell.length_c   1.000
_cell.angle_alpha   90.00
_cell.angle_beta   90.00
_cell.angle_gamma   90.00
#
_symmetry.space_group_name_H-M   'P 1'
#
loop_
_entity.id
_entity.type
_entity.pdbx_description
1 polymer ?
#
loop_
_entity_poly.entity_id
_entity_poly.type
_entity_poly.pdbx_seq_one_letter_code
_entity_poly.pdbx_strand_id
1 'polypeptide(L)'
;LFSSCSFFSARISSSVSGIINDILVDVGDKVSKGQVLVKMDPTQYTTTKLQYANLGVEMGRMEALKEAGSISQQIYDQTKTQYEQLKEQLALYEKNTFVRADFAGVISARNFEPGELCAGQPILQLTQINKLKAYINVQEAYFPQFKNGMKLSIASDIYPGKTFNATVEMVYPTIDPASHTFTVKVVIPNASETLRPGMYVSTTVPVGKVKGLLVPYQSVLKLIGSNERYVFVNNNGVAKRVKVELGKRYDRDIEIISEELKDGDELVVVGQGRLVDGVKLEIVK
;
A
#
# COMPACT_ATOMS: atom_id res chain seq x y z
N LEU A 1 -8.23 0.10 12.06
CA LEU A 1 -7.92 0.99 10.92
C LEU A 1 -8.36 0.33 9.61
N PHE A 2 -9.19 0.99 8.83
CA PHE A 2 -9.71 0.51 7.56
C PHE A 2 -9.03 1.24 6.40
N SER A 3 -8.72 0.50 5.34
CA SER A 3 -8.16 1.05 4.10
C SER A 3 -8.60 0.21 2.91
N SER A 4 -8.69 0.82 1.73
CA SER A 4 -8.85 0.07 0.49
C SER A 4 -7.51 -0.42 -0.01
N CYS A 5 -7.47 -1.66 -0.54
CA CYS A 5 -6.31 -2.15 -1.27
C CYS A 5 -6.14 -1.35 -2.55
N SER A 6 -5.06 -0.59 -2.62
CA SER A 6 -4.60 0.07 -3.83
C SER A 6 -3.68 -0.86 -4.61
N PHE A 7 -3.62 -0.66 -5.91
CA PHE A 7 -2.81 -1.48 -6.80
C PHE A 7 -1.97 -0.60 -7.71
N PHE A 8 -0.90 -1.16 -8.20
CA PHE A 8 -0.15 -0.53 -9.29
C PHE A 8 -0.79 -0.96 -10.61
N SER A 9 -1.35 0.00 -11.34
CA SER A 9 -1.83 -0.20 -12.71
C SER A 9 -1.09 0.72 -13.64
N ALA A 10 -0.70 0.20 -14.79
CA ALA A 10 -0.19 0.98 -15.89
C ALA A 10 -1.23 1.01 -17.01
N ARG A 11 -1.41 2.17 -17.58
CA ARG A 11 -2.14 2.36 -18.83
C ARG A 11 -1.19 2.10 -19.97
N ILE A 12 -1.45 1.08 -20.76
CA ILE A 12 -0.63 0.68 -21.88
C ILE A 12 -1.15 1.41 -23.11
N SER A 13 -0.31 2.25 -23.71
CA SER A 13 -0.59 3.00 -24.94
C SER A 13 0.62 2.98 -25.87
N SER A 14 0.39 3.20 -27.15
CA SER A 14 1.48 3.57 -28.07
C SER A 14 1.75 5.07 -27.93
N SER A 15 3.01 5.49 -28.04
CA SER A 15 3.37 6.92 -28.08
C SER A 15 3.21 7.52 -29.47
N VAL A 16 2.91 6.71 -30.48
CA VAL A 16 2.70 7.14 -31.88
C VAL A 16 1.28 6.75 -32.29
N SER A 17 0.60 7.64 -32.98
CA SER A 17 -0.70 7.36 -33.57
C SER A 17 -0.58 6.34 -34.70
N GLY A 18 -1.49 5.38 -34.74
CA GLY A 18 -1.50 4.32 -35.76
C GLY A 18 -2.70 3.41 -35.62
N ILE A 19 -2.91 2.55 -36.61
CA ILE A 19 -3.94 1.53 -36.60
C ILE A 19 -3.46 0.34 -35.75
N ILE A 20 -4.33 -0.18 -34.93
CA ILE A 20 -4.08 -1.40 -34.17
C ILE A 20 -4.27 -2.60 -35.12
N ASN A 21 -3.21 -3.33 -35.38
CA ASN A 21 -3.28 -4.51 -36.25
C ASN A 21 -3.85 -5.72 -35.49
N ASP A 22 -3.25 -6.02 -34.33
CA ASP A 22 -3.66 -7.15 -33.49
C ASP A 22 -3.59 -6.78 -31.99
N ILE A 23 -4.54 -7.31 -31.19
CA ILE A 23 -4.46 -7.34 -29.75
C ILE A 23 -4.35 -8.81 -29.34
N LEU A 24 -3.21 -9.19 -28.73
CA LEU A 24 -2.84 -10.58 -28.46
C LEU A 24 -3.31 -11.11 -27.12
N VAL A 25 -4.02 -10.28 -26.35
CA VAL A 25 -4.46 -10.58 -24.98
C VAL A 25 -5.85 -10.04 -24.74
N ASP A 26 -6.57 -10.66 -23.80
CA ASP A 26 -7.90 -10.21 -23.39
C ASP A 26 -7.98 -9.90 -21.89
N VAL A 27 -9.10 -9.32 -21.48
CA VAL A 27 -9.36 -9.00 -20.06
C VAL A 27 -9.35 -10.29 -19.24
N GLY A 28 -8.56 -10.28 -18.17
CA GLY A 28 -8.35 -11.47 -17.32
C GLY A 28 -7.07 -12.23 -17.61
N ASP A 29 -6.42 -12.01 -18.75
CA ASP A 29 -5.20 -12.71 -19.12
C ASP A 29 -4.01 -12.31 -18.24
N LYS A 30 -3.23 -13.31 -17.84
CA LYS A 30 -1.93 -13.12 -17.16
C LYS A 30 -0.83 -12.92 -18.16
N VAL A 31 -0.06 -11.87 -17.97
CA VAL A 31 1.04 -11.51 -18.85
C VAL A 31 2.36 -11.40 -18.09
N SER A 32 3.44 -11.77 -18.77
CA SER A 32 4.80 -11.64 -18.26
C SER A 32 5.44 -10.32 -18.71
N LYS A 33 6.42 -9.82 -17.93
CA LYS A 33 7.20 -8.64 -18.34
C LYS A 33 7.86 -8.87 -19.71
N GLY A 34 7.74 -7.90 -20.61
CA GLY A 34 8.29 -7.94 -21.97
C GLY A 34 7.41 -8.68 -22.99
N GLN A 35 6.32 -9.34 -22.58
CA GLN A 35 5.38 -9.98 -23.49
C GLN A 35 4.74 -8.95 -24.40
N VAL A 36 4.65 -9.25 -25.70
CA VAL A 36 3.94 -8.40 -26.68
C VAL A 36 2.45 -8.51 -26.41
N LEU A 37 1.80 -7.36 -26.21
CA LEU A 37 0.36 -7.27 -25.93
C LEU A 37 -0.42 -6.79 -27.15
N VAL A 38 0.13 -5.81 -27.86
CA VAL A 38 -0.51 -5.18 -29.01
C VAL A 38 0.51 -5.06 -30.15
N LYS A 39 0.05 -5.29 -31.36
CA LYS A 39 0.79 -5.00 -32.61
C LYS A 39 0.10 -3.87 -33.33
N MET A 40 0.81 -2.77 -33.49
CA MET A 40 0.39 -1.64 -34.32
C MET A 40 0.78 -1.90 -35.78
N ASP A 41 0.29 -1.07 -36.71
CA ASP A 41 0.68 -1.11 -38.11
C ASP A 41 2.22 -1.10 -38.26
N PRO A 42 2.82 -2.14 -38.86
CA PRO A 42 4.26 -2.28 -38.95
C PRO A 42 4.91 -1.51 -40.09
N THR A 43 4.15 -0.75 -40.88
CA THR A 43 4.66 -0.15 -42.13
C THR A 43 5.89 0.71 -41.91
N GLN A 44 5.84 1.63 -40.94
CA GLN A 44 6.97 2.52 -40.62
C GLN A 44 8.18 1.73 -40.09
N TYR A 45 7.93 0.78 -39.18
CA TYR A 45 8.97 -0.12 -38.67
C TYR A 45 9.68 -0.91 -39.79
N THR A 46 8.89 -1.52 -40.67
CA THR A 46 9.41 -2.35 -41.74
C THR A 46 10.24 -1.53 -42.75
N THR A 47 9.72 -0.35 -43.16
CA THR A 47 10.43 0.55 -44.06
C THR A 47 11.75 1.03 -43.46
N THR A 48 11.72 1.48 -42.19
CA THR A 48 12.94 1.95 -41.51
C THR A 48 13.95 0.81 -41.29
N LYS A 49 13.46 -0.41 -41.00
CA LYS A 49 14.33 -1.61 -40.89
C LYS A 49 15.07 -1.91 -42.18
N LEU A 50 14.40 -1.79 -43.32
CA LEU A 50 15.07 -1.98 -44.64
C LEU A 50 16.09 -0.87 -44.89
N GLN A 51 15.77 0.38 -44.62
CA GLN A 51 16.71 1.50 -44.73
C GLN A 51 17.94 1.30 -43.84
N TYR A 52 17.73 0.90 -42.59
CA TYR A 52 18.80 0.62 -41.62
C TYR A 52 19.71 -0.54 -42.11
N ALA A 53 19.14 -1.60 -42.66
CA ALA A 53 19.90 -2.71 -43.21
C ALA A 53 20.78 -2.26 -44.37
N ASN A 54 20.23 -1.46 -45.31
CA ASN A 54 20.99 -0.93 -46.45
C ASN A 54 22.13 -0.01 -46.00
N LEU A 55 21.84 0.93 -45.05
CA LEU A 55 22.86 1.83 -44.53
C LEU A 55 23.92 1.10 -43.70
N GLY A 56 23.56 -0.04 -43.08
CA GLY A 56 24.51 -0.92 -42.39
C GLY A 56 25.55 -1.56 -43.34
N VAL A 57 25.11 -1.96 -44.53
CA VAL A 57 26.03 -2.46 -45.57
C VAL A 57 26.97 -1.35 -46.04
N GLU A 58 26.44 -0.14 -46.25
CA GLU A 58 27.23 1.03 -46.62
C GLU A 58 28.25 1.41 -45.53
N MET A 59 27.82 1.41 -44.27
CA MET A 59 28.68 1.67 -43.12
C MET A 59 29.86 0.69 -43.05
N GLY A 60 29.63 -0.61 -43.28
CA GLY A 60 30.69 -1.60 -43.34
C GLY A 60 31.69 -1.36 -44.48
N ARG A 61 31.21 -0.87 -45.64
CA ARG A 61 32.12 -0.46 -46.77
C ARG A 61 32.93 0.77 -46.37
N MET A 62 32.33 1.77 -45.75
CA MET A 62 33.04 2.98 -45.33
C MET A 62 34.08 2.66 -44.24
N GLU A 63 33.81 1.71 -43.37
CA GLU A 63 34.76 1.24 -42.36
C GLU A 63 36.02 0.60 -43.04
N ALA A 64 35.84 -0.27 -44.00
CA ALA A 64 36.93 -0.87 -44.77
C ALA A 64 37.75 0.17 -45.58
N LEU A 65 37.07 1.14 -46.21
CA LEU A 65 37.72 2.22 -46.96
C LEU A 65 38.50 3.19 -46.05
N LYS A 66 38.03 3.42 -44.86
CA LYS A 66 38.72 4.23 -43.84
C LYS A 66 40.00 3.52 -43.39
N GLU A 67 39.93 2.23 -43.10
CA GLU A 67 41.09 1.44 -42.71
C GLU A 67 42.16 1.43 -43.82
N ALA A 68 41.73 1.40 -45.11
CA ALA A 68 42.59 1.52 -46.24
C ALA A 68 43.10 2.95 -46.53
N GLY A 69 42.70 3.96 -45.73
CA GLY A 69 43.07 5.34 -45.94
C GLY A 69 42.43 6.01 -47.16
N SER A 70 41.37 5.39 -47.74
CA SER A 70 40.80 5.80 -49.03
C SER A 70 39.67 6.80 -48.93
N ILE A 71 39.24 7.15 -47.74
CA ILE A 71 38.18 8.16 -47.48
C ILE A 71 38.61 9.16 -46.39
N SER A 72 38.00 10.35 -46.43
CA SER A 72 38.22 11.37 -45.37
C SER A 72 37.47 10.97 -44.08
N GLN A 73 37.99 11.39 -42.93
CA GLN A 73 37.36 11.24 -41.65
C GLN A 73 35.94 11.84 -41.64
N GLN A 74 35.76 12.96 -42.32
CA GLN A 74 34.44 13.64 -42.42
C GLN A 74 33.36 12.77 -43.08
N ILE A 75 33.67 12.10 -44.15
CA ILE A 75 32.72 11.20 -44.87
C ILE A 75 32.34 10.02 -43.99
N TYR A 76 33.33 9.41 -43.33
CA TYR A 76 33.08 8.33 -42.39
C TYR A 76 32.17 8.79 -41.23
N ASP A 77 32.47 9.90 -40.58
CA ASP A 77 31.72 10.40 -39.45
C ASP A 77 30.28 10.79 -39.85
N GLN A 78 30.10 11.34 -41.04
CA GLN A 78 28.75 11.65 -41.58
C GLN A 78 27.90 10.38 -41.77
N THR A 79 28.47 9.34 -42.38
CA THR A 79 27.75 8.06 -42.61
C THR A 79 27.46 7.39 -41.26
N LYS A 80 28.41 7.40 -40.35
CA LYS A 80 28.22 6.88 -38.99
C LYS A 80 27.09 7.58 -38.24
N THR A 81 27.06 8.90 -38.32
CA THR A 81 26.00 9.69 -37.67
C THR A 81 24.61 9.35 -38.23
N GLN A 82 24.50 9.21 -39.55
CA GLN A 82 23.25 8.78 -40.20
C GLN A 82 22.83 7.38 -39.79
N TYR A 83 23.77 6.44 -39.68
CA TYR A 83 23.54 5.08 -39.25
C TYR A 83 23.04 5.04 -37.79
N GLU A 84 23.66 5.80 -36.89
CA GLU A 84 23.24 5.89 -35.48
C GLU A 84 21.86 6.53 -35.35
N GLN A 85 21.55 7.61 -36.08
CA GLN A 85 20.24 8.25 -36.09
C GLN A 85 19.16 7.28 -36.58
N LEU A 86 19.40 6.53 -37.65
CA LEU A 86 18.43 5.58 -38.17
C LEU A 86 18.25 4.37 -37.25
N LYS A 87 19.28 3.98 -36.51
CA LYS A 87 19.22 2.97 -35.46
C LYS A 87 18.28 3.37 -34.34
N GLU A 88 18.42 4.59 -33.84
CA GLU A 88 17.53 5.13 -32.77
C GLU A 88 16.08 5.26 -33.27
N GLN A 89 15.91 5.69 -34.51
CA GLN A 89 14.58 5.77 -35.12
C GLN A 89 13.93 4.39 -35.27
N LEU A 90 14.68 3.38 -35.65
CA LEU A 90 14.22 2.00 -35.76
C LEU A 90 13.79 1.46 -34.37
N ALA A 91 14.58 1.70 -33.33
CA ALA A 91 14.26 1.30 -31.98
C ALA A 91 12.97 1.96 -31.46
N LEU A 92 12.74 3.24 -31.81
CA LEU A 92 11.52 3.93 -31.48
C LEU A 92 10.30 3.31 -32.17
N TYR A 93 10.41 3.03 -33.47
CA TYR A 93 9.32 2.38 -34.22
C TYR A 93 9.07 0.97 -33.76
N GLU A 94 10.10 0.19 -33.42
CA GLU A 94 9.95 -1.16 -32.86
C GLU A 94 9.16 -1.13 -31.56
N LYS A 95 9.51 -0.23 -30.65
CA LYS A 95 8.83 -0.06 -29.35
C LYS A 95 7.35 0.32 -29.53
N ASN A 96 7.04 1.16 -30.52
CA ASN A 96 5.67 1.61 -30.77
C ASN A 96 4.85 0.59 -31.57
N THR A 97 5.49 -0.17 -32.45
CA THR A 97 4.83 -1.24 -33.24
C THR A 97 4.52 -2.46 -32.36
N PHE A 98 5.44 -2.85 -31.47
CA PHE A 98 5.26 -3.99 -30.57
C PHE A 98 5.12 -3.50 -29.15
N VAL A 99 3.90 -3.15 -28.75
CA VAL A 99 3.62 -2.68 -27.41
C VAL A 99 3.71 -3.84 -26.43
N ARG A 100 4.60 -3.72 -25.44
CA ARG A 100 4.95 -4.79 -24.50
C ARG A 100 4.53 -4.47 -23.07
N ALA A 101 4.36 -5.51 -22.27
CA ALA A 101 4.10 -5.37 -20.84
C ALA A 101 5.34 -4.87 -20.10
N ASP A 102 5.23 -3.77 -19.34
CA ASP A 102 6.32 -3.22 -18.53
C ASP A 102 6.62 -4.08 -17.29
N PHE A 103 5.63 -4.81 -16.82
CA PHE A 103 5.73 -5.72 -15.66
C PHE A 103 4.78 -6.90 -15.81
N ALA A 104 4.97 -7.94 -15.01
CA ALA A 104 4.05 -9.08 -14.95
C ALA A 104 2.78 -8.72 -14.18
N GLY A 105 1.61 -9.05 -14.74
CA GLY A 105 0.32 -8.71 -14.15
C GLY A 105 -0.85 -9.35 -14.90
N VAL A 106 -2.03 -8.76 -14.72
CA VAL A 106 -3.27 -9.17 -15.38
C VAL A 106 -3.86 -7.99 -16.13
N ILE A 107 -4.39 -8.25 -17.31
CA ILE A 107 -5.11 -7.26 -18.10
C ILE A 107 -6.47 -6.99 -17.41
N SER A 108 -6.67 -5.76 -16.96
CA SER A 108 -7.88 -5.38 -16.22
C SER A 108 -8.90 -4.62 -17.07
N ALA A 109 -8.47 -4.04 -18.20
CA ALA A 109 -9.36 -3.42 -19.16
C ALA A 109 -8.75 -3.44 -20.57
N ARG A 110 -9.63 -3.50 -21.58
CA ARG A 110 -9.35 -3.36 -22.99
C ARG A 110 -10.28 -2.31 -23.56
N ASN A 111 -9.72 -1.27 -24.17
CA ASN A 111 -10.48 -0.10 -24.62
C ASN A 111 -10.57 0.01 -26.13
N PHE A 112 -9.88 -0.84 -26.87
CA PHE A 112 -9.80 -0.80 -28.32
C PHE A 112 -9.93 -2.20 -28.92
N GLU A 113 -10.36 -2.24 -30.18
CA GLU A 113 -10.43 -3.43 -31.00
C GLU A 113 -9.40 -3.37 -32.16
N PRO A 114 -9.01 -4.54 -32.72
CA PRO A 114 -8.19 -4.58 -33.92
C PRO A 114 -8.86 -3.82 -35.07
N GLY A 115 -8.09 -3.05 -35.81
CA GLY A 115 -8.58 -2.18 -36.90
C GLY A 115 -8.87 -0.74 -36.49
N GLU A 116 -8.93 -0.42 -35.22
CA GLU A 116 -9.18 0.92 -34.73
C GLU A 116 -7.92 1.81 -34.75
N LEU A 117 -8.13 3.11 -34.92
CA LEU A 117 -7.09 4.12 -34.85
C LEU A 117 -6.82 4.51 -33.39
N CYS A 118 -5.62 4.27 -32.91
CA CYS A 118 -5.15 4.76 -31.63
C CYS A 118 -4.32 6.03 -31.80
N ALA A 119 -4.68 7.09 -31.09
CA ALA A 119 -3.99 8.38 -31.09
C ALA A 119 -3.46 8.74 -29.70
N GLY A 120 -2.79 7.81 -29.04
CA GLY A 120 -2.18 8.01 -27.72
C GLY A 120 -3.08 7.69 -26.53
N GLN A 121 -4.32 7.25 -26.77
CA GLN A 121 -5.20 6.79 -25.70
C GLN A 121 -4.73 5.43 -25.16
N PRO A 122 -5.07 5.08 -23.89
CA PRO A 122 -4.76 3.76 -23.33
C PRO A 122 -5.49 2.65 -24.06
N ILE A 123 -4.76 1.72 -24.66
CA ILE A 123 -5.30 0.54 -25.34
C ILE A 123 -5.71 -0.53 -24.32
N LEU A 124 -4.82 -0.81 -23.39
CA LEU A 124 -5.01 -1.80 -22.35
C LEU A 124 -4.69 -1.21 -20.98
N GLN A 125 -5.27 -1.80 -19.94
CA GLN A 125 -4.87 -1.54 -18.57
C GLN A 125 -4.24 -2.80 -17.97
N LEU A 126 -2.98 -2.69 -17.59
CA LEU A 126 -2.23 -3.77 -16.94
C LEU A 126 -2.18 -3.52 -15.44
N THR A 127 -2.61 -4.49 -14.66
CA THR A 127 -2.71 -4.39 -13.20
C THR A 127 -1.82 -5.43 -12.53
N GLN A 128 -0.98 -4.97 -11.62
CA GLN A 128 -0.16 -5.86 -10.80
C GLN A 128 -0.99 -6.37 -9.61
N ILE A 129 -1.22 -7.68 -9.52
CA ILE A 129 -2.03 -8.29 -8.46
C ILE A 129 -1.21 -9.14 -7.48
N ASN A 130 0.01 -9.52 -7.82
CA ASN A 130 0.87 -10.33 -6.96
C ASN A 130 1.47 -9.56 -5.77
N LYS A 131 1.42 -8.24 -5.83
CA LYS A 131 1.88 -7.33 -4.79
C LYS A 131 0.92 -6.14 -4.69
N LEU A 132 0.15 -6.09 -3.63
CA LEU A 132 -0.80 -5.01 -3.39
C LEU A 132 -0.21 -3.96 -2.46
N LYS A 133 -0.75 -2.76 -2.52
CA LYS A 133 -0.43 -1.65 -1.64
C LYS A 133 -1.70 -1.19 -0.93
N ALA A 134 -1.59 -0.82 0.33
CA ALA A 134 -2.67 -0.16 1.04
C ALA A 134 -2.15 1.12 1.69
N TYR A 135 -2.99 2.13 1.75
CA TYR A 135 -2.70 3.41 2.38
C TYR A 135 -3.58 3.53 3.62
N ILE A 136 -2.97 3.49 4.78
CA ILE A 136 -3.67 3.48 6.07
C ILE A 136 -3.48 4.84 6.72
N ASN A 137 -4.57 5.50 7.10
CA ASN A 137 -4.52 6.75 7.85
C ASN A 137 -4.52 6.45 9.34
N VAL A 138 -3.51 6.94 10.05
CA VAL A 138 -3.25 6.69 11.45
C VAL A 138 -3.24 8.03 12.20
N GLN A 139 -3.83 8.09 13.39
CA GLN A 139 -3.82 9.29 14.23
C GLN A 139 -2.40 9.72 14.60
N GLU A 140 -2.14 11.02 14.60
CA GLU A 140 -0.81 11.60 14.85
C GLU A 140 -0.17 11.16 16.17
N ALA A 141 -0.97 10.93 17.21
CA ALA A 141 -0.50 10.45 18.52
C ALA A 141 0.30 9.14 18.46
N TYR A 142 0.10 8.33 17.39
CA TYR A 142 0.80 7.07 17.20
C TYR A 142 2.00 7.16 16.27
N PHE A 143 2.32 8.36 15.75
CA PHE A 143 3.44 8.56 14.82
C PHE A 143 4.78 7.97 15.31
N PRO A 144 5.20 8.15 16.59
CA PRO A 144 6.48 7.61 17.07
C PRO A 144 6.58 6.07 17.04
N GLN A 145 5.45 5.37 16.95
CA GLN A 145 5.36 3.92 17.02
C GLN A 145 5.48 3.27 15.64
N PHE A 146 5.25 4.04 14.57
CA PHE A 146 5.33 3.53 13.20
C PHE A 146 6.72 3.74 12.60
N LYS A 147 7.28 2.66 12.04
CA LYS A 147 8.59 2.68 11.38
C LYS A 147 8.54 1.91 10.08
N ASN A 148 9.35 2.33 9.13
CA ASN A 148 9.56 1.58 7.90
C ASN A 148 10.08 0.17 8.21
N GLY A 149 9.60 -0.84 7.50
CA GLY A 149 9.92 -2.23 7.74
C GLY A 149 9.06 -2.93 8.83
N MET A 150 8.19 -2.20 9.53
CA MET A 150 7.29 -2.79 10.53
C MET A 150 6.36 -3.82 9.88
N LYS A 151 6.23 -4.98 10.50
CA LYS A 151 5.31 -6.04 10.06
C LYS A 151 3.93 -5.80 10.64
N LEU A 152 2.92 -5.93 9.81
CA LEU A 152 1.51 -5.78 10.17
C LEU A 152 0.74 -7.02 9.76
N SER A 153 -0.32 -7.32 10.50
CA SER A 153 -1.30 -8.33 10.13
C SER A 153 -2.54 -7.64 9.57
N ILE A 154 -2.92 -8.01 8.37
CA ILE A 154 -4.08 -7.46 7.66
C ILE A 154 -5.17 -8.52 7.61
N ALA A 155 -6.38 -8.11 7.90
CA ALA A 155 -7.59 -8.92 7.76
C ALA A 155 -8.50 -8.33 6.67
N SER A 156 -9.35 -9.16 6.09
CA SER A 156 -10.40 -8.76 5.16
C SER A 156 -11.71 -9.39 5.57
N ASP A 157 -12.77 -8.61 5.58
CA ASP A 157 -14.12 -9.11 5.95
C ASP A 157 -14.64 -10.15 4.97
N ILE A 158 -14.10 -10.15 3.72
CA ILE A 158 -14.44 -11.15 2.69
C ILE A 158 -13.86 -12.53 3.04
N TYR A 159 -12.75 -12.57 3.80
CA TYR A 159 -12.10 -13.81 4.21
C TYR A 159 -11.98 -13.88 5.74
N PRO A 160 -13.11 -14.12 6.45
CA PRO A 160 -13.11 -14.14 7.92
C PRO A 160 -12.15 -15.25 8.44
N GLY A 161 -11.36 -14.88 9.44
CA GLY A 161 -10.36 -15.76 10.04
C GLY A 161 -9.04 -15.91 9.28
N LYS A 162 -8.90 -15.32 8.06
CA LYS A 162 -7.61 -15.25 7.36
C LYS A 162 -6.92 -13.94 7.62
N THR A 163 -5.63 -14.05 7.92
CA THR A 163 -4.75 -12.88 8.05
C THR A 163 -3.68 -12.90 6.96
N PHE A 164 -3.33 -11.72 6.47
CA PHE A 164 -2.32 -11.52 5.44
C PHE A 164 -1.18 -10.72 6.02
N ASN A 165 0.05 -11.19 5.82
CA ASN A 165 1.23 -10.46 6.26
C ASN A 165 1.44 -9.22 5.39
N ALA A 166 1.70 -8.10 6.02
CA ALA A 166 2.06 -6.86 5.34
C ALA A 166 3.29 -6.23 5.97
N THR A 167 3.94 -5.37 5.22
CA THR A 167 5.11 -4.63 5.70
C THR A 167 4.93 -3.15 5.40
N VAL A 168 5.24 -2.30 6.36
CA VAL A 168 5.28 -0.85 6.17
C VAL A 168 6.42 -0.52 5.21
N GLU A 169 6.05 -0.05 4.02
CA GLU A 169 7.03 0.41 3.00
C GLU A 169 7.50 1.82 3.32
N MET A 170 6.56 2.69 3.72
CA MET A 170 6.84 4.10 4.00
C MET A 170 5.83 4.66 5.00
N VAL A 171 6.33 5.42 5.96
CA VAL A 171 5.55 6.33 6.80
C VAL A 171 5.70 7.72 6.20
N TYR A 172 4.59 8.33 5.80
CA TYR A 172 4.62 9.67 5.22
C TYR A 172 4.98 10.70 6.30
N PRO A 173 5.87 11.67 5.98
CA PRO A 173 6.36 12.62 6.97
C PRO A 173 5.36 13.74 7.30
N THR A 174 4.27 13.84 6.54
CA THR A 174 3.27 14.91 6.67
C THR A 174 2.04 14.42 7.42
N ILE A 175 1.52 15.29 8.29
CA ILE A 175 0.24 15.10 8.98
C ILE A 175 -0.79 15.96 8.28
N ASP A 176 -1.95 15.37 7.98
CA ASP A 176 -3.10 16.10 7.45
C ASP A 176 -3.73 16.93 8.60
N PRO A 177 -3.73 18.28 8.49
CA PRO A 177 -4.23 19.15 9.56
C PRO A 177 -5.74 19.06 9.76
N ALA A 178 -6.50 18.60 8.76
CA ALA A 178 -7.95 18.49 8.85
C ALA A 178 -8.39 17.23 9.61
N SER A 179 -7.67 16.13 9.42
CA SER A 179 -8.00 14.84 10.02
C SER A 179 -7.11 14.45 11.21
N HIS A 180 -6.02 15.18 11.46
CA HIS A 180 -4.98 14.87 12.44
C HIS A 180 -4.43 13.44 12.26
N THR A 181 -4.23 13.04 10.99
CA THR A 181 -3.71 11.71 10.64
C THR A 181 -2.49 11.82 9.74
N PHE A 182 -1.63 10.81 9.80
CA PHE A 182 -0.58 10.58 8.83
C PHE A 182 -0.85 9.31 8.03
N THR A 183 -0.36 9.26 6.80
CA THR A 183 -0.55 8.11 5.93
C THR A 183 0.61 7.12 6.06
N VAL A 184 0.28 5.86 6.17
CA VAL A 184 1.24 4.74 6.17
C VAL A 184 0.98 3.90 4.92
N LYS A 185 1.99 3.76 4.07
CA LYS A 185 1.97 2.90 2.91
C LYS A 185 2.45 1.51 3.29
N VAL A 186 1.61 0.52 3.12
CA VAL A 186 1.93 -0.88 3.40
C VAL A 186 1.91 -1.71 2.13
N VAL A 187 2.76 -2.70 2.09
CA VAL A 187 2.86 -3.67 0.99
C VAL A 187 2.39 -5.01 1.49
N ILE A 188 1.53 -5.63 0.71
CA ILE A 188 0.92 -6.93 0.98
C ILE A 188 1.36 -7.89 -0.13
N PRO A 189 2.24 -8.86 0.15
CA PRO A 189 2.52 -9.95 -0.77
C PRO A 189 1.25 -10.76 -1.03
N ASN A 190 0.91 -10.95 -2.29
CA ASN A 190 -0.33 -11.62 -2.71
C ASN A 190 -0.04 -12.65 -3.81
N ALA A 191 0.95 -13.50 -3.58
CA ALA A 191 1.37 -14.52 -4.55
C ALA A 191 0.25 -15.52 -4.86
N SER A 192 -0.64 -15.77 -3.90
CA SER A 192 -1.83 -16.61 -4.08
C SER A 192 -2.98 -15.91 -4.81
N GLU A 193 -2.85 -14.61 -5.10
CA GLU A 193 -3.86 -13.77 -5.75
C GLU A 193 -5.24 -13.81 -5.05
N THR A 194 -5.25 -14.11 -3.76
CA THR A 194 -6.48 -14.21 -2.97
C THR A 194 -7.12 -12.83 -2.79
N LEU A 195 -6.33 -11.81 -2.47
CA LEU A 195 -6.81 -10.44 -2.38
C LEU A 195 -6.93 -9.85 -3.78
N ARG A 196 -8.02 -9.12 -4.02
CA ARG A 196 -8.22 -8.39 -5.27
C ARG A 196 -8.05 -6.89 -5.06
N PRO A 197 -7.53 -6.18 -6.06
CA PRO A 197 -7.54 -4.72 -6.07
C PRO A 197 -8.93 -4.16 -5.76
N GLY A 198 -9.00 -3.13 -4.91
CA GLY A 198 -10.27 -2.51 -4.50
C GLY A 198 -10.94 -3.15 -3.27
N MET A 199 -10.48 -4.30 -2.79
CA MET A 199 -11.00 -4.88 -1.55
C MET A 199 -10.65 -4.03 -0.34
N TYR A 200 -11.59 -3.91 0.59
CA TYR A 200 -11.33 -3.28 1.89
C TYR A 200 -10.55 -4.23 2.79
N VAL A 201 -9.60 -3.66 3.48
CA VAL A 201 -8.76 -4.36 4.44
C VAL A 201 -8.66 -3.58 5.74
N SER A 202 -8.55 -4.31 6.83
CA SER A 202 -8.36 -3.74 8.16
C SER A 202 -7.05 -4.24 8.78
N THR A 203 -6.47 -3.45 9.65
CA THR A 203 -5.29 -3.86 10.41
C THR A 203 -5.43 -3.46 11.87
N THR A 204 -5.00 -4.34 12.74
CA THR A 204 -4.85 -4.07 14.16
C THR A 204 -3.37 -3.91 14.46
N VAL A 205 -2.99 -2.75 14.98
CA VAL A 205 -1.61 -2.45 15.32
C VAL A 205 -1.50 -2.42 16.85
N PRO A 206 -0.68 -3.28 17.45
CA PRO A 206 -0.40 -3.20 18.88
C PRO A 206 0.46 -1.96 19.13
N VAL A 207 -0.12 -0.92 19.70
CA VAL A 207 0.56 0.37 19.94
C VAL A 207 1.24 0.46 21.31
N GLY A 208 1.35 -0.65 22.02
CA GLY A 208 2.01 -0.76 23.31
C GLY A 208 1.12 -1.43 24.37
N LYS A 209 1.72 -1.71 25.50
CA LYS A 209 1.03 -2.16 26.71
C LYS A 209 1.12 -1.03 27.72
N VAL A 210 0.00 -0.48 28.12
CA VAL A 210 -0.09 0.44 29.25
C VAL A 210 -0.35 -0.40 30.48
N LYS A 211 0.44 -0.21 31.54
CA LYS A 211 0.12 -0.78 32.84
C LYS A 211 -0.90 0.15 33.50
N GLY A 212 -2.12 -0.29 33.64
CA GLY A 212 -3.20 0.43 34.31
C GLY A 212 -3.99 -0.53 35.19
N LEU A 213 -4.59 -0.01 36.26
CA LEU A 213 -5.53 -0.77 37.06
C LEU A 213 -6.90 -0.74 36.37
N LEU A 214 -7.41 -1.91 36.00
CA LEU A 214 -8.74 -2.06 35.41
C LEU A 214 -9.70 -2.52 36.50
N VAL A 215 -10.80 -1.79 36.65
CA VAL A 215 -11.85 -2.13 37.61
C VAL A 215 -13.22 -2.12 36.92
N PRO A 216 -14.19 -2.94 37.35
CA PRO A 216 -15.55 -2.87 36.87
C PRO A 216 -16.10 -1.45 37.00
N TYR A 217 -16.65 -0.89 35.91
CA TYR A 217 -17.17 0.51 35.94
C TYR A 217 -18.18 0.74 37.03
N GLN A 218 -18.99 -0.26 37.39
CA GLN A 218 -19.98 -0.20 38.44
C GLN A 218 -19.37 -0.01 39.85
N SER A 219 -18.11 -0.33 40.08
CA SER A 219 -17.44 -0.16 41.37
C SER A 219 -17.00 1.29 41.63
N VAL A 220 -16.99 2.13 40.58
CA VAL A 220 -16.60 3.54 40.68
C VAL A 220 -17.80 4.40 41.06
N LEU A 221 -17.67 5.10 42.16
CA LEU A 221 -18.70 6.02 42.68
C LEU A 221 -18.30 7.46 42.41
N LYS A 222 -19.34 8.33 42.32
CA LYS A 222 -19.19 9.76 42.23
C LYS A 222 -19.53 10.40 43.56
N LEU A 223 -18.68 11.29 44.04
CA LEU A 223 -18.99 12.06 45.26
C LEU A 223 -20.07 13.09 44.93
N ILE A 224 -21.15 13.09 45.74
CA ILE A 224 -22.28 14.01 45.57
C ILE A 224 -21.78 15.44 45.76
N GLY A 225 -22.11 16.31 44.82
CA GLY A 225 -21.69 17.72 44.86
C GLY A 225 -20.29 18.01 44.30
N SER A 226 -19.56 16.99 43.81
CA SER A 226 -18.27 17.18 43.17
C SER A 226 -18.10 16.33 41.91
N ASN A 227 -17.01 16.54 41.16
CA ASN A 227 -16.63 15.68 40.06
C ASN A 227 -15.65 14.56 40.46
N GLU A 228 -15.36 14.45 41.75
CA GLU A 228 -14.44 13.44 42.25
C GLU A 228 -15.04 12.04 42.15
N ARG A 229 -14.15 11.09 41.77
CA ARG A 229 -14.47 9.69 41.71
C ARG A 229 -13.70 8.94 42.77
N TYR A 230 -14.30 7.88 43.30
CA TYR A 230 -13.68 7.05 44.30
C TYR A 230 -14.15 5.60 44.18
N VAL A 231 -13.37 4.73 44.77
CA VAL A 231 -13.67 3.29 44.92
C VAL A 231 -13.52 2.92 46.40
N PHE A 232 -14.13 1.80 46.80
CA PHE A 232 -13.90 1.22 48.12
C PHE A 232 -13.02 -0.02 47.98
N VAL A 233 -12.01 -0.09 48.84
CA VAL A 233 -11.14 -1.29 48.99
C VAL A 233 -11.27 -1.86 50.37
N ASN A 234 -11.13 -3.16 50.49
CA ASN A 234 -11.07 -3.85 51.78
C ASN A 234 -9.68 -3.68 52.39
N ASN A 235 -9.59 -2.95 53.45
CA ASN A 235 -8.37 -2.82 54.24
C ASN A 235 -8.55 -3.57 55.58
N ASN A 236 -8.16 -4.87 55.56
CA ASN A 236 -8.28 -5.74 56.74
C ASN A 236 -9.68 -5.78 57.38
N GLY A 237 -10.71 -5.92 56.55
CA GLY A 237 -12.10 -6.02 57.00
C GLY A 237 -12.78 -4.65 57.22
N VAL A 238 -12.15 -3.55 56.80
CA VAL A 238 -12.69 -2.19 56.90
C VAL A 238 -12.71 -1.56 55.51
N ALA A 239 -13.80 -0.92 55.15
CA ALA A 239 -13.93 -0.18 53.89
C ALA A 239 -13.07 1.10 53.93
N LYS A 240 -12.08 1.16 53.04
CA LYS A 240 -11.28 2.38 52.83
C LYS A 240 -11.70 3.01 51.50
N ARG A 241 -12.10 4.28 51.54
CA ARG A 241 -12.40 5.06 50.35
C ARG A 241 -11.13 5.61 49.75
N VAL A 242 -10.89 5.30 48.47
CA VAL A 242 -9.72 5.77 47.74
C VAL A 242 -10.14 6.58 46.54
N LYS A 243 -9.58 7.79 46.45
CA LYS A 243 -9.82 8.70 45.30
C LYS A 243 -9.12 8.15 44.05
N VAL A 244 -9.84 8.21 42.92
CA VAL A 244 -9.34 7.73 41.64
C VAL A 244 -9.63 8.72 40.54
N GLU A 245 -8.75 8.77 39.56
CA GLU A 245 -9.00 9.42 38.28
C GLU A 245 -9.36 8.36 37.25
N LEU A 246 -10.29 8.71 36.33
CA LEU A 246 -10.75 7.80 35.32
C LEU A 246 -9.88 7.91 34.05
N GLY A 247 -9.38 6.77 33.58
CA GLY A 247 -8.72 6.62 32.27
C GLY A 247 -9.70 6.18 31.18
N LYS A 248 -9.23 5.31 30.30
CA LYS A 248 -10.03 4.77 29.21
C LYS A 248 -11.02 3.71 29.68
N ARG A 249 -12.21 3.70 29.08
CA ARG A 249 -13.20 2.67 29.31
C ARG A 249 -13.05 1.54 28.29
N TYR A 250 -13.11 0.30 28.80
CA TYR A 250 -13.00 -0.93 28.03
C TYR A 250 -14.23 -1.81 28.32
N ASP A 251 -15.27 -1.68 27.51
CA ASP A 251 -16.55 -2.39 27.64
C ASP A 251 -17.16 -2.23 29.05
N ARG A 252 -17.01 -3.24 29.90
CA ARG A 252 -17.53 -3.24 31.29
C ARG A 252 -16.56 -2.70 32.32
N ASP A 253 -15.29 -2.59 31.94
CA ASP A 253 -14.22 -2.15 32.84
C ASP A 253 -13.75 -0.74 32.49
N ILE A 254 -13.17 -0.06 33.47
CA ILE A 254 -12.57 1.25 33.30
C ILE A 254 -11.18 1.26 33.92
N GLU A 255 -10.28 1.91 33.24
CA GLU A 255 -8.96 2.20 33.77
C GLU A 255 -9.07 3.26 34.86
N ILE A 256 -8.44 3.01 36.01
CA ILE A 256 -8.31 3.96 37.09
C ILE A 256 -6.84 4.28 37.35
N ILE A 257 -6.60 5.53 37.66
CA ILE A 257 -5.29 6.06 38.03
C ILE A 257 -5.37 6.50 39.48
N SER A 258 -4.55 5.94 40.36
CA SER A 258 -4.45 6.29 41.75
C SER A 258 -3.05 5.99 42.27
N GLU A 259 -2.55 6.83 43.15
CA GLU A 259 -1.26 6.62 43.83
C GLU A 259 -1.41 5.66 45.04
N GLU A 260 -2.61 5.46 45.53
CA GLU A 260 -2.90 4.67 46.72
C GLU A 260 -3.26 3.21 46.42
N LEU A 261 -3.66 2.89 45.16
CA LEU A 261 -4.09 1.56 44.75
C LEU A 261 -2.95 0.77 44.12
N LYS A 262 -2.91 -0.50 44.45
CA LYS A 262 -1.93 -1.44 43.88
C LYS A 262 -2.63 -2.66 43.30
N ASP A 263 -1.94 -3.31 42.42
CA ASP A 263 -2.37 -4.62 41.88
C ASP A 263 -2.42 -5.64 43.05
N GLY A 264 -3.57 -6.30 43.20
CA GLY A 264 -3.84 -7.23 44.31
C GLY A 264 -4.69 -6.66 45.43
N ASP A 265 -5.03 -5.36 45.44
CA ASP A 265 -5.96 -4.78 46.44
C ASP A 265 -7.37 -5.34 46.22
N GLU A 266 -8.05 -5.70 47.28
CA GLU A 266 -9.43 -6.22 47.26
C GLU A 266 -10.46 -5.08 47.07
N LEU A 267 -11.00 -5.00 45.86
CA LEU A 267 -11.98 -4.00 45.48
C LEU A 267 -13.41 -4.43 45.86
N VAL A 268 -14.18 -3.53 46.45
CA VAL A 268 -15.61 -3.77 46.69
C VAL A 268 -16.42 -3.48 45.42
N VAL A 269 -16.98 -4.51 44.82
CA VAL A 269 -17.72 -4.43 43.55
C VAL A 269 -19.21 -4.40 43.71
N VAL A 270 -19.74 -4.97 44.82
CA VAL A 270 -21.16 -5.03 45.14
C VAL A 270 -21.42 -4.48 46.52
N GLY A 271 -22.50 -3.68 46.68
CA GLY A 271 -22.84 -3.05 47.96
C GLY A 271 -22.14 -1.74 48.20
N GLN A 272 -21.23 -1.29 47.34
CA GLN A 272 -20.40 -0.10 47.49
C GLN A 272 -21.18 1.21 47.68
N GLY A 273 -22.39 1.29 47.10
CA GLY A 273 -23.22 2.50 47.24
C GLY A 273 -23.80 2.76 48.65
N ARG A 274 -23.66 1.78 49.58
CA ARG A 274 -24.14 1.89 50.97
C ARG A 274 -22.99 2.05 51.96
N LEU A 275 -21.75 1.97 51.49
CA LEU A 275 -20.58 2.07 52.34
C LEU A 275 -20.20 3.50 52.66
N VAL A 276 -19.74 3.68 53.87
CA VAL A 276 -19.07 4.90 54.35
C VAL A 276 -17.64 4.53 54.70
N ASP A 277 -16.74 5.49 54.58
CA ASP A 277 -15.33 5.27 54.90
C ASP A 277 -15.15 4.82 56.34
N GLY A 278 -14.37 3.78 56.60
CA GLY A 278 -14.12 3.26 57.93
C GLY A 278 -15.15 2.23 58.46
N VAL A 279 -16.16 1.85 57.68
CA VAL A 279 -17.16 0.85 58.09
C VAL A 279 -16.59 -0.57 57.97
N LYS A 280 -16.90 -1.43 58.95
CA LYS A 280 -16.57 -2.87 58.85
C LYS A 280 -17.30 -3.54 57.69
N LEU A 281 -16.55 -4.31 56.94
CA LEU A 281 -17.07 -5.09 55.83
C LEU A 281 -17.48 -6.49 56.29
N GLU A 282 -18.68 -6.90 55.93
CA GLU A 282 -19.10 -8.30 56.00
C GLU A 282 -19.06 -8.86 54.56
N ILE A 283 -18.14 -9.79 54.34
CA ILE A 283 -17.93 -10.38 53.01
C ILE A 283 -18.92 -11.52 52.82
N VAL A 284 -19.90 -11.33 51.95
CA VAL A 284 -20.84 -12.36 51.55
C VAL A 284 -20.19 -13.10 50.38
N LYS A 285 -19.97 -14.41 50.55
CA LYS A 285 -19.44 -15.28 49.50
C LYS A 285 -20.53 -15.70 48.51
#